data_8281ba0737aed651a4b091870c0da8aa
#
_entry.id   8281ba0737aed651a4b091870c0da8aa
#
_cell.length_a   1.000
_cell.length_b   1.000
_cell.length_c   1.000
_cell.angle_alpha   90.00
_cell.angle_beta   90.00
_cell.angle_gamma   90.00
#
_symmetry.space_group_name_H-M   'P 1'
#
loop_
_entity.id
_entity.type
_entity.pdbx_description
1 polymer ?
#
loop_
_entity_poly.entity_id
_entity_poly.type
_entity_poly.pdbx_seq_one_letter_code
_entity_poly.pdbx_strand_id
1 'polypeptide(L)'
;ALVEAFGREEILVAGAPELRIVDIGPEGFTFAALAELYPEVKLGQYKGLSAPMPQAELSNDDVDKAMEEWLQAHLVEQERDRAAMGDEVTLDFDGSVDGVPFEGGKAENYPLLLGSGMFIDGFEEQVAGIRPEEEREIHVTFPQQYTPELAGKAAVFRVKAHRIVRRSAPEINDAFAR
;
A
#
# COMPACT_ATOMS: atom_id res chain seq x y z
N ALA A 1 31.74 -22.72 -39.79
CA ALA A 1 30.97 -23.81 -40.41
C ALA A 1 29.45 -23.60 -40.23
N LEU A 2 28.88 -23.63 -38.98
CA LEU A 2 27.42 -23.53 -38.79
C LEU A 2 26.85 -22.16 -39.24
N VAL A 3 27.43 -21.07 -38.81
CA VAL A 3 27.03 -19.69 -39.20
C VAL A 3 27.16 -19.51 -40.71
N GLU A 4 28.17 -20.09 -41.28
CA GLU A 4 28.44 -20.05 -42.72
C GLU A 4 27.41 -20.87 -43.52
N ALA A 5 26.98 -22.04 -42.98
CA ALA A 5 25.93 -22.85 -43.56
C ALA A 5 24.58 -22.11 -43.54
N PHE A 6 24.21 -21.52 -42.42
CA PHE A 6 22.98 -20.72 -42.33
C PHE A 6 23.02 -19.49 -43.25
N GLY A 7 24.17 -18.83 -43.36
CA GLY A 7 24.33 -17.71 -44.29
C GLY A 7 24.22 -18.07 -45.76
N ARG A 8 24.69 -19.25 -46.18
CA ARG A 8 24.56 -19.75 -47.58
C ARG A 8 23.11 -20.08 -47.96
N GLU A 9 22.37 -20.60 -47.01
CA GLU A 9 20.98 -21.01 -47.21
C GLU A 9 19.98 -19.88 -46.85
N GLU A 10 20.46 -18.70 -46.47
CA GLU A 10 19.64 -17.55 -46.03
C GLU A 10 18.65 -17.88 -44.89
N ILE A 11 19.05 -18.83 -44.03
CA ILE A 11 18.20 -19.29 -42.92
C ILE A 11 18.28 -18.34 -41.72
N LEU A 12 17.14 -17.75 -41.34
CA LEU A 12 17.00 -16.95 -40.14
C LEU A 12 16.48 -17.82 -38.99
N VAL A 13 17.31 -18.01 -37.97
CA VAL A 13 16.98 -18.82 -36.80
C VAL A 13 16.41 -17.99 -35.69
N ALA A 14 15.36 -18.48 -35.01
CA ALA A 14 14.69 -17.80 -33.91
C ALA A 14 15.38 -17.97 -32.54
N GLY A 15 16.30 -18.92 -32.43
CA GLY A 15 17.02 -19.23 -31.19
C GLY A 15 18.36 -19.92 -31.44
N ALA A 16 19.00 -20.36 -30.36
CA ALA A 16 20.24 -21.13 -30.47
C ALA A 16 19.93 -22.55 -31.01
N PRO A 17 20.58 -23.00 -32.11
CA PRO A 17 20.33 -24.31 -32.65
C PRO A 17 20.91 -25.42 -31.77
N GLU A 18 20.21 -26.53 -31.65
CA GLU A 18 20.73 -27.74 -31.01
C GLU A 18 21.70 -28.43 -31.93
N LEU A 19 22.92 -28.69 -31.45
CA LEU A 19 23.96 -29.35 -32.21
C LEU A 19 24.12 -30.79 -31.75
N ARG A 20 24.09 -31.74 -32.71
CA ARG A 20 24.39 -33.15 -32.48
C ARG A 20 25.52 -33.60 -33.40
N ILE A 21 26.59 -34.09 -32.79
CA ILE A 21 27.68 -34.70 -33.58
C ILE A 21 27.21 -36.06 -34.11
N VAL A 22 27.33 -36.25 -35.41
CA VAL A 22 26.91 -37.45 -36.10
C VAL A 22 28.09 -38.37 -36.31
N ASP A 23 29.25 -37.84 -36.76
CA ASP A 23 30.45 -38.60 -36.99
C ASP A 23 31.71 -37.76 -36.78
N ILE A 24 32.79 -38.43 -36.32
CA ILE A 24 34.11 -37.80 -36.11
C ILE A 24 35.15 -38.74 -36.72
N GLY A 25 35.86 -38.25 -37.76
CA GLY A 25 36.92 -39.00 -38.45
C GLY A 25 38.17 -38.14 -38.62
N PRO A 26 39.28 -38.77 -39.09
CA PRO A 26 40.57 -38.07 -39.31
C PRO A 26 40.50 -36.97 -40.37
N GLU A 27 39.53 -37.02 -41.28
CA GLU A 27 39.30 -36.05 -42.34
C GLU A 27 38.38 -34.88 -41.91
N GLY A 28 37.74 -34.94 -40.73
CA GLY A 28 36.82 -33.93 -40.24
C GLY A 28 35.71 -34.50 -39.36
N PHE A 29 34.69 -33.70 -39.11
CA PHE A 29 33.52 -34.10 -38.34
C PHE A 29 32.23 -33.71 -39.06
N THR A 30 31.20 -34.53 -38.89
CA THR A 30 29.85 -34.28 -39.39
C THR A 30 28.93 -34.00 -38.23
N PHE A 31 28.16 -32.95 -38.32
CA PHE A 31 27.17 -32.62 -37.31
C PHE A 31 25.81 -32.34 -37.94
N ALA A 32 24.76 -32.56 -37.17
CA ALA A 32 23.40 -32.13 -37.48
C ALA A 32 23.03 -30.97 -36.55
N ALA A 33 22.39 -29.98 -37.10
CA ALA A 33 21.85 -28.86 -36.37
C ALA A 33 20.34 -28.82 -36.52
N LEU A 34 19.63 -28.79 -35.38
CA LEU A 34 18.19 -28.55 -35.34
C LEU A 34 17.97 -27.07 -34.92
N ALA A 35 17.34 -26.32 -35.80
CA ALA A 35 17.09 -24.90 -35.55
C ALA A 35 15.61 -24.57 -35.72
N GLU A 36 15.08 -23.79 -34.83
CA GLU A 36 13.76 -23.19 -34.97
C GLU A 36 13.86 -21.98 -35.88
N LEU A 37 13.00 -21.93 -36.89
CA LEU A 37 12.98 -20.84 -37.86
C LEU A 37 11.90 -19.82 -37.49
N TYR A 38 12.13 -18.56 -37.85
CA TYR A 38 11.05 -17.58 -37.82
C TYR A 38 9.93 -18.00 -38.76
N PRO A 39 8.67 -18.00 -38.32
CA PRO A 39 7.57 -18.34 -39.19
C PRO A 39 7.41 -17.29 -40.30
N GLU A 40 7.03 -17.74 -41.48
CA GLU A 40 6.64 -16.82 -42.56
C GLU A 40 5.39 -16.02 -42.14
N VAL A 41 5.54 -14.71 -42.02
CA VAL A 41 4.44 -13.82 -41.68
C VAL A 41 3.68 -13.46 -42.96
N LYS A 42 2.44 -13.94 -43.05
CA LYS A 42 1.50 -13.48 -44.09
C LYS A 42 0.60 -12.43 -43.48
N LEU A 43 0.80 -11.18 -43.90
CA LEU A 43 -0.04 -10.08 -43.49
C LEU A 43 -1.46 -10.28 -44.04
N GLY A 44 -2.44 -10.31 -43.15
CA GLY A 44 -3.85 -10.23 -43.53
C GLY A 44 -4.24 -8.81 -43.97
N GLN A 45 -5.52 -8.56 -44.08
CA GLN A 45 -6.01 -7.21 -44.36
C GLN A 45 -5.77 -6.30 -43.14
N TYR A 46 -4.76 -5.46 -43.19
CA TYR A 46 -4.38 -4.53 -42.10
C TYR A 46 -4.70 -3.05 -42.42
N LYS A 47 -5.13 -2.77 -43.68
CA LYS A 47 -5.57 -1.43 -44.09
C LYS A 47 -7.09 -1.35 -44.08
N GLY A 48 -7.61 -0.23 -43.64
CA GLY A 48 -9.07 0.00 -43.56
C GLY A 48 -9.77 -0.74 -42.44
N LEU A 49 -9.05 -1.16 -41.40
CA LEU A 49 -9.64 -1.71 -40.20
C LEU A 49 -10.35 -0.60 -39.46
N SER A 50 -11.62 -0.81 -39.08
CA SER A 50 -12.35 0.05 -38.16
C SER A 50 -12.65 -0.75 -36.88
N ALA A 51 -12.35 -0.16 -35.76
CA ALA A 51 -12.72 -0.70 -34.46
C ALA A 51 -13.67 0.27 -33.77
N PRO A 52 -14.74 -0.21 -33.11
CA PRO A 52 -15.57 0.67 -32.29
C PRO A 52 -14.71 1.20 -31.15
N MET A 53 -14.70 2.52 -30.99
CA MET A 53 -14.08 3.13 -29.83
C MET A 53 -15.02 2.91 -28.63
N PRO A 54 -14.56 2.25 -27.56
CA PRO A 54 -15.36 2.09 -26.37
C PRO A 54 -15.69 3.48 -25.80
N GLN A 55 -16.97 3.77 -25.64
CA GLN A 55 -17.39 4.95 -24.90
C GLN A 55 -17.41 4.56 -23.41
N ALA A 56 -16.63 5.26 -22.62
CA ALA A 56 -16.73 5.16 -21.17
C ALA A 56 -17.96 5.97 -20.74
N GLU A 57 -18.99 5.30 -20.27
CA GLU A 57 -20.13 5.93 -19.61
C GLU A 57 -19.74 6.11 -18.14
N LEU A 58 -19.56 7.37 -17.73
CA LEU A 58 -19.33 7.71 -16.32
C LEU A 58 -20.69 7.76 -15.62
N SER A 59 -20.84 6.98 -14.57
CA SER A 59 -21.99 7.07 -13.67
C SER A 59 -21.78 8.20 -12.65
N ASN A 60 -22.85 8.68 -12.03
CA ASN A 60 -22.72 9.64 -10.92
C ASN A 60 -21.92 9.02 -9.76
N ASP A 61 -22.09 7.73 -9.51
CA ASP A 61 -21.32 7.01 -8.48
C ASP A 61 -19.81 7.03 -8.73
N ASP A 62 -19.37 6.99 -9.99
CA ASP A 62 -17.94 7.09 -10.34
C ASP A 62 -17.40 8.49 -10.06
N VAL A 63 -18.22 9.51 -10.32
CA VAL A 63 -17.88 10.90 -10.02
C VAL A 63 -17.80 11.12 -8.51
N ASP A 64 -18.78 10.62 -7.75
CA ASP A 64 -18.83 10.77 -6.30
C ASP A 64 -17.62 10.07 -5.64
N LYS A 65 -17.28 8.85 -6.07
CA LYS A 65 -16.08 8.15 -5.59
C LYS A 65 -14.78 8.91 -5.89
N ALA A 66 -14.64 9.39 -7.13
CA ALA A 66 -13.46 10.16 -7.49
C ALA A 66 -13.35 11.46 -6.68
N MET A 67 -14.48 12.09 -6.36
CA MET A 67 -14.55 13.28 -5.52
C MET A 67 -14.17 12.95 -4.08
N GLU A 68 -14.68 11.86 -3.52
CA GLU A 68 -14.31 11.39 -2.18
C GLU A 68 -12.80 11.10 -2.07
N GLU A 69 -12.23 10.36 -3.01
CA GLU A 69 -10.80 10.07 -3.06
C GLU A 69 -9.97 11.36 -3.13
N TRP A 70 -10.43 12.31 -3.94
CA TRP A 70 -9.74 13.57 -4.10
C TRP A 70 -9.81 14.44 -2.84
N LEU A 71 -10.95 14.48 -2.15
CA LEU A 71 -11.13 15.17 -0.87
C LEU A 71 -10.25 14.56 0.21
N GLN A 72 -10.14 13.23 0.27
CA GLN A 72 -9.28 12.54 1.22
C GLN A 72 -7.78 12.84 1.00
N ALA A 73 -7.38 13.02 -0.25
CA ALA A 73 -6.01 13.40 -0.59
C ALA A 73 -5.67 14.87 -0.25
N HIS A 74 -6.69 15.72 -0.08
CA HIS A 74 -6.54 17.17 0.12
C HIS A 74 -7.13 17.66 1.46
N LEU A 75 -7.11 16.81 2.48
CA LEU A 75 -7.56 17.19 3.83
C LEU A 75 -6.76 18.38 4.35
N VAL A 76 -7.47 19.33 4.94
CA VAL A 76 -6.87 20.50 5.59
C VAL A 76 -6.69 20.19 7.07
N GLU A 77 -5.48 20.38 7.57
CA GLU A 77 -5.18 20.26 8.99
C GLU A 77 -5.45 21.57 9.71
N GLN A 78 -6.21 21.50 10.79
CA GLN A 78 -6.46 22.61 11.72
C GLN A 78 -5.96 22.22 13.09
N GLU A 79 -5.05 23.01 13.66
CA GLU A 79 -4.60 22.84 15.02
C GLU A 79 -5.71 23.16 16.01
N ARG A 80 -5.77 22.38 17.09
CA ARG A 80 -6.80 22.49 18.13
C ARG A 80 -6.15 22.67 19.48
N ASP A 81 -6.74 23.53 20.31
CA ASP A 81 -6.32 23.75 21.68
C ASP A 81 -6.81 22.66 22.64
N ARG A 82 -7.74 21.83 22.19
CA ARG A 82 -8.32 20.73 22.98
C ARG A 82 -8.79 19.61 22.04
N ALA A 83 -8.44 18.38 22.39
CA ALA A 83 -8.82 17.20 21.64
C ALA A 83 -10.32 16.91 21.75
N ALA A 84 -10.93 16.54 20.64
CA ALA A 84 -12.30 16.05 20.57
C ALA A 84 -12.34 14.79 19.69
N MET A 85 -13.42 14.03 19.78
CA MET A 85 -13.63 12.87 18.92
C MET A 85 -13.54 13.28 17.44
N GLY A 86 -12.78 12.51 16.65
CA GLY A 86 -12.44 12.79 15.26
C GLY A 86 -11.19 13.66 15.07
N ASP A 87 -10.52 14.08 16.14
CA ASP A 87 -9.21 14.72 16.06
C ASP A 87 -8.08 13.69 16.12
N GLU A 88 -6.97 13.96 15.44
CA GLU A 88 -5.74 13.21 15.58
C GLU A 88 -4.88 13.86 16.65
N VAL A 89 -4.51 13.08 17.65
CA VAL A 89 -3.64 13.49 18.75
C VAL A 89 -2.31 12.78 18.63
N THR A 90 -1.24 13.53 18.49
CA THR A 90 0.13 12.98 18.61
C THR A 90 0.47 12.94 20.08
N LEU A 91 0.70 11.75 20.63
CA LEU A 91 0.93 11.57 22.04
C LEU A 91 2.03 10.55 22.35
N ASP A 92 2.63 10.70 23.53
CA ASP A 92 3.43 9.66 24.14
C ASP A 92 2.54 8.92 25.14
N PHE A 93 2.74 7.63 25.29
CA PHE A 93 2.10 6.86 26.35
C PHE A 93 3.05 5.84 26.97
N ASP A 94 2.89 5.61 28.26
CA ASP A 94 3.62 4.61 29.05
C ASP A 94 2.62 3.90 29.97
N GLY A 95 2.33 2.64 29.62
CA GLY A 95 1.35 1.79 30.28
C GLY A 95 1.97 0.81 31.25
N SER A 96 1.31 0.62 32.36
CA SER A 96 1.68 -0.36 33.39
C SER A 96 0.45 -1.09 33.92
N VAL A 97 0.66 -2.35 34.31
CA VAL A 97 -0.31 -3.19 35.04
C VAL A 97 0.29 -3.51 36.41
N ASP A 98 -0.44 -3.19 37.45
CA ASP A 98 0.07 -3.34 38.85
C ASP A 98 1.43 -2.64 39.08
N GLY A 99 1.69 -1.54 38.37
CA GLY A 99 2.95 -0.80 38.42
C GLY A 99 4.11 -1.40 37.62
N VAL A 100 3.88 -2.49 36.89
CA VAL A 100 4.88 -3.14 36.06
C VAL A 100 4.63 -2.80 34.58
N PRO A 101 5.60 -2.21 33.88
CA PRO A 101 5.50 -1.97 32.44
C PRO A 101 5.34 -3.31 31.67
N PHE A 102 4.60 -3.29 30.57
CA PHE A 102 4.40 -4.47 29.72
C PHE A 102 4.82 -4.17 28.27
N GLU A 103 5.10 -5.23 27.54
CA GLU A 103 5.52 -5.12 26.14
C GLU A 103 4.38 -4.54 25.27
N GLY A 104 4.71 -3.51 24.46
CA GLY A 104 3.73 -2.77 23.67
C GLY A 104 2.97 -1.67 24.44
N GLY A 105 3.22 -1.53 25.77
CA GLY A 105 2.59 -0.50 26.59
C GLY A 105 3.20 0.90 26.45
N LYS A 106 4.30 1.07 25.69
CA LYS A 106 5.00 2.35 25.54
C LYS A 106 5.21 2.72 24.09
N ALA A 107 4.90 3.96 23.74
CA ALA A 107 5.30 4.59 22.48
C ALA A 107 5.50 6.09 22.64
N GLU A 108 6.26 6.67 21.73
CA GLU A 108 6.54 8.11 21.66
C GLU A 108 6.08 8.65 20.30
N ASN A 109 5.52 9.87 20.31
CA ASN A 109 5.00 10.54 19.10
C ASN A 109 4.00 9.68 18.30
N TYR A 110 3.16 8.93 18.99
CA TYR A 110 2.16 8.08 18.36
C TYR A 110 0.96 8.90 17.87
N PRO A 111 0.60 8.84 16.58
CA PRO A 111 -0.60 9.51 16.07
C PRO A 111 -1.84 8.66 16.36
N LEU A 112 -2.72 9.14 17.22
CA LEU A 112 -3.98 8.52 17.61
C LEU A 112 -5.16 9.33 17.08
N LEU A 113 -5.96 8.70 16.22
CA LEU A 113 -7.27 9.26 15.82
C LEU A 113 -8.31 8.90 16.88
N LEU A 114 -8.83 9.89 17.58
CA LEU A 114 -9.85 9.69 18.60
C LEU A 114 -11.19 9.27 17.97
N GLY A 115 -11.74 8.16 18.42
CA GLY A 115 -12.94 7.54 17.87
C GLY A 115 -12.67 6.45 16.83
N SER A 116 -11.40 6.10 16.60
CA SER A 116 -11.02 5.01 15.70
C SER A 116 -11.30 3.62 16.28
N GLY A 117 -11.36 3.48 17.60
CA GLY A 117 -11.47 2.20 18.29
C GLY A 117 -10.20 1.35 18.19
N MET A 118 -9.05 1.96 17.91
CA MET A 118 -7.77 1.26 17.81
C MET A 118 -7.18 0.92 19.18
N PHE A 119 -7.56 1.68 20.20
CA PHE A 119 -7.14 1.46 21.57
C PHE A 119 -8.21 0.72 22.40
N ILE A 120 -7.82 0.35 23.59
CA ILE A 120 -8.70 -0.33 24.55
C ILE A 120 -9.88 0.60 24.90
N ASP A 121 -11.06 -0.01 25.06
CA ASP A 121 -12.29 0.71 25.43
C ASP A 121 -12.07 1.64 26.64
N GLY A 122 -12.53 2.87 26.53
CA GLY A 122 -12.37 3.88 27.56
C GLY A 122 -11.03 4.66 27.49
N PHE A 123 -10.10 4.29 26.64
CA PHE A 123 -8.84 5.04 26.49
C PHE A 123 -9.05 6.35 25.71
N GLU A 124 -9.63 6.24 24.53
CA GLU A 124 -9.82 7.38 23.62
C GLU A 124 -10.78 8.42 24.22
N GLU A 125 -11.80 7.96 24.96
CA GLU A 125 -12.74 8.84 25.67
C GLU A 125 -12.06 9.64 26.79
N GLN A 126 -11.10 9.03 27.48
CA GLN A 126 -10.36 9.71 28.53
C GLN A 126 -9.27 10.65 27.99
N VAL A 127 -8.73 10.36 26.78
CA VAL A 127 -7.84 11.28 26.07
C VAL A 127 -8.62 12.48 25.53
N ALA A 128 -9.89 12.32 25.18
CA ALA A 128 -10.72 13.44 24.76
C ALA A 128 -10.74 14.56 25.80
N GLY A 129 -10.61 15.80 25.32
CA GLY A 129 -10.51 16.98 26.17
C GLY A 129 -9.09 17.32 26.63
N ILE A 130 -8.06 16.53 26.34
CA ILE A 130 -6.66 16.84 26.63
C ILE A 130 -6.19 18.06 25.80
N ARG A 131 -5.23 18.79 26.32
CA ARG A 131 -4.60 19.94 25.66
C ARG A 131 -3.19 19.58 25.20
N PRO A 132 -2.62 20.31 24.24
CA PRO A 132 -1.21 20.18 23.92
C PRO A 132 -0.34 20.39 25.16
N GLU A 133 0.72 19.58 25.29
CA GLU A 133 1.65 19.51 26.43
C GLU A 133 1.02 19.10 27.78
N GLU A 134 -0.24 18.72 27.81
CA GLU A 134 -0.90 18.18 29.00
C GLU A 134 -0.51 16.71 29.21
N GLU A 135 -0.20 16.38 30.47
CA GLU A 135 -0.03 15.00 30.91
C GLU A 135 -1.28 14.54 31.67
N ARG A 136 -1.71 13.30 31.40
CA ARG A 136 -2.88 12.72 32.05
C ARG A 136 -2.67 11.25 32.34
N GLU A 137 -3.16 10.77 33.46
CA GLU A 137 -3.26 9.35 33.78
C GLU A 137 -4.61 8.81 33.30
N ILE A 138 -4.57 7.72 32.55
CA ILE A 138 -5.72 7.06 31.97
C ILE A 138 -5.84 5.66 32.57
N HIS A 139 -7.01 5.36 33.11
CA HIS A 139 -7.30 4.08 33.74
C HIS A 139 -8.23 3.28 32.83
N VAL A 140 -7.77 2.13 32.37
CA VAL A 140 -8.54 1.23 31.52
C VAL A 140 -8.43 -0.21 32.02
N THR A 141 -9.36 -1.05 31.57
CA THR A 141 -9.31 -2.49 31.86
C THR A 141 -9.22 -3.25 30.55
N PHE A 142 -8.24 -4.13 30.45
CA PHE A 142 -8.10 -4.98 29.25
C PHE A 142 -9.31 -5.90 29.09
N PRO A 143 -9.79 -6.08 27.85
CA PRO A 143 -10.89 -7.01 27.59
C PRO A 143 -10.46 -8.46 27.90
N GLN A 144 -11.46 -9.30 28.21
CA GLN A 144 -11.22 -10.74 28.49
C GLN A 144 -10.59 -11.50 27.31
N GLN A 145 -10.78 -10.97 26.09
CA GLN A 145 -10.26 -11.58 24.84
C GLN A 145 -8.95 -10.90 24.42
N TYR A 146 -8.05 -10.70 25.35
CA TYR A 146 -6.71 -10.15 25.10
C TYR A 146 -5.64 -11.19 25.44
N THR A 147 -4.35 -10.83 25.34
CA THR A 147 -3.26 -11.74 25.70
C THR A 147 -3.46 -12.26 27.13
N PRO A 148 -3.22 -13.57 27.40
CA PRO A 148 -3.52 -14.20 28.71
C PRO A 148 -2.91 -13.46 29.90
N GLU A 149 -1.79 -12.79 29.70
CA GLU A 149 -1.06 -12.05 30.73
C GLU A 149 -1.72 -10.74 31.13
N LEU A 150 -2.52 -10.12 30.24
CA LEU A 150 -3.13 -8.82 30.40
C LEU A 150 -4.67 -8.90 30.49
N ALA A 151 -5.28 -9.98 30.04
CA ALA A 151 -6.74 -10.13 29.97
C ALA A 151 -7.42 -9.86 31.30
N GLY A 152 -8.39 -8.95 31.30
CA GLY A 152 -9.19 -8.55 32.48
C GLY A 152 -8.43 -7.74 33.53
N LYS A 153 -7.17 -7.40 33.31
CA LYS A 153 -6.39 -6.59 34.27
C LYS A 153 -6.63 -5.10 34.07
N ALA A 154 -6.59 -4.36 35.18
CA ALA A 154 -6.58 -2.92 35.16
C ALA A 154 -5.18 -2.40 34.77
N ALA A 155 -5.12 -1.47 33.86
CA ALA A 155 -3.89 -0.80 33.43
C ALA A 155 -4.00 0.71 33.65
N VAL A 156 -2.86 1.29 33.94
CA VAL A 156 -2.70 2.74 34.06
C VAL A 156 -1.73 3.20 32.99
N PHE A 157 -2.17 4.15 32.17
CA PHE A 157 -1.35 4.76 31.13
C PHE A 157 -1.07 6.21 31.50
N ARG A 158 0.20 6.58 31.52
CA ARG A 158 0.58 8.00 31.57
C ARG A 158 0.69 8.46 30.11
N VAL A 159 -0.11 9.45 29.76
CA VAL A 159 -0.20 9.99 28.41
C VAL A 159 0.23 11.44 28.42
N LYS A 160 1.06 11.83 27.44
CA LYS A 160 1.41 13.22 27.17
C LYS A 160 1.03 13.57 25.74
N ALA A 161 0.16 14.55 25.55
CA ALA A 161 -0.22 15.05 24.23
C ALA A 161 0.78 16.10 23.74
N HIS A 162 1.23 16.00 22.48
CA HIS A 162 2.12 16.98 21.86
C HIS A 162 1.37 17.90 20.91
N ARG A 163 0.64 17.33 19.98
CA ARG A 163 -0.07 18.06 18.93
C ARG A 163 -1.48 17.51 18.75
N ILE A 164 -2.42 18.39 18.51
CA ILE A 164 -3.81 18.02 18.25
C ILE A 164 -4.22 18.69 16.94
N VAL A 165 -4.67 17.89 15.98
CA VAL A 165 -5.11 18.37 14.69
C VAL A 165 -6.45 17.76 14.31
N ARG A 166 -7.31 18.56 13.71
CA ARG A 166 -8.49 18.08 12.99
C ARG A 166 -8.20 18.07 11.51
N ARG A 167 -8.37 16.91 10.88
CA ARG A 167 -8.38 16.82 9.43
C ARG A 167 -9.81 16.92 8.94
N SER A 168 -10.09 17.91 8.12
CA SER A 168 -11.40 18.12 7.49
C SER A 168 -11.27 18.28 5.99
N ALA A 169 -12.27 17.80 5.27
CA ALA A 169 -12.35 18.05 3.84
C ALA A 169 -12.44 19.57 3.59
N PRO A 170 -11.74 20.10 2.57
CA PRO A 170 -11.87 21.49 2.18
C PRO A 170 -13.27 21.77 1.66
N GLU A 171 -13.69 23.04 1.74
CA GLU A 171 -14.96 23.46 1.14
C GLU A 171 -14.87 23.34 -0.38
N ILE A 172 -15.85 22.65 -0.98
CA ILE A 172 -15.95 22.51 -2.43
C ILE A 172 -16.49 23.84 -2.99
N ASN A 173 -15.59 24.65 -3.53
CA ASN A 173 -15.92 25.94 -4.14
C ASN A 173 -15.05 26.19 -5.40
N ASP A 174 -15.30 27.29 -6.11
CA ASP A 174 -14.56 27.63 -7.33
C ASP A 174 -13.05 27.83 -7.12
N ALA A 175 -12.61 28.16 -5.91
CA ALA A 175 -11.20 28.28 -5.57
C ALA A 175 -10.55 26.89 -5.42
N PHE A 176 -11.32 25.91 -4.94
CA PHE A 176 -10.91 24.53 -4.82
C PHE A 176 -10.81 23.81 -6.18
N ALA A 177 -11.61 24.23 -7.17
CA ALA A 177 -11.64 23.65 -8.52
C ALA A 177 -10.54 24.18 -9.47
N ARG A 178 -9.69 25.10 -9.02
CA ARG A 178 -8.60 25.73 -9.79
C ARG A 178 -7.22 25.22 -9.37
#